data_e26b4fb5e65ef3d166bbf5a1c83dcd8e
#
_entry.id   e26b4fb5e65ef3d166bbf5a1c83dcd8e
#
_cell.length_a   1.000
_cell.length_b   1.000
_cell.length_c   1.000
_cell.angle_alpha   90.00
_cell.angle_beta   90.00
_cell.angle_gamma   90.00
#
_symmetry.space_group_name_H-M   'P 1'
#
loop_
_entity.id
_entity.type
_entity.pdbx_description
1 polymer ?
#
loop_
_entity_poly.entity_id
_entity_poly.type
_entity_poly.pdbx_seq_one_letter_code
_entity_poly.pdbx_strand_id
1 'polypeptide(L)'
;MAKKALLMILDGWGIGKQGKGDVIFNTPTPYLDYLTAVSAHSQLQASGEDVGLPDGQMGNSEVGHLNIGAGRIVYQDLVKINRACKDGSIVENPQVKAAYTYAKENNKKLHLMGLCSDGGVHSSRDHLFKLIEVGKHYGLKNQTFVHCFMDGRDTDPKSGKGFIEQVTKVCADNDAAIASIVGRFYAMDRDKRWERVKEGYDLIVNGTGKQATDMVKAVEESYADGVTDEFIKPIHNSSVNGCIEEGDVVIFINFRNDRAKELTIVLTQQDMPEQGMKTIPGLQYYCMTPYDASFTGVNILFPKENVENTLGEYLSQQGKKQLHTAETEKYAHVTFFFNGGREAPYEGEDRILVPSPKVATYDLKPEMSAYEVKDKLVAAINENKYDFIVVNFANGDMVGHTGVYNAIAKAVWAVDHCVEAVIEAAKANDYEAIIIADHGNADNAINADGTPNTAHSLNPVPFIYVTNNNSATVKDGRLADVAPSILHIMGLEQPKDMTGENLIVD
;
A
#
# COMPACT_ATOMS: atom_id res chain seq x y z
N MET A 1 -36.14 -0.67 14.18
CA MET A 1 -35.49 -1.89 14.73
C MET A 1 -34.14 -1.99 14.07
N ALA A 2 -33.08 -2.38 14.79
CA ALA A 2 -31.78 -2.62 14.19
C ALA A 2 -31.91 -3.73 13.14
N LYS A 3 -31.50 -3.46 11.93
CA LYS A 3 -31.56 -4.42 10.82
C LYS A 3 -30.27 -5.24 10.78
N LYS A 4 -30.35 -6.42 10.19
CA LYS A 4 -29.18 -7.25 9.90
C LYS A 4 -28.60 -6.87 8.55
N ALA A 5 -27.29 -6.96 8.39
CA ALA A 5 -26.60 -6.56 7.18
C ALA A 5 -25.80 -7.71 6.55
N LEU A 6 -25.89 -7.83 5.23
CA LEU A 6 -25.06 -8.72 4.41
C LEU A 6 -24.19 -7.87 3.49
N LEU A 7 -22.88 -8.06 3.53
CA LEU A 7 -21.93 -7.51 2.58
C LEU A 7 -21.45 -8.61 1.64
N MET A 8 -21.72 -8.46 0.36
CA MET A 8 -21.27 -9.37 -0.68
C MET A 8 -20.22 -8.70 -1.56
N ILE A 9 -19.03 -9.28 -1.61
CA ILE A 9 -17.91 -8.79 -2.41
C ILE A 9 -17.73 -9.72 -3.60
N LEU A 10 -17.99 -9.22 -4.80
CA LEU A 10 -17.76 -9.90 -6.07
C LEU A 10 -16.35 -9.53 -6.55
N ASP A 11 -15.36 -10.33 -6.16
CA ASP A 11 -13.94 -10.03 -6.38
C ASP A 11 -13.63 -9.87 -7.88
N GLY A 12 -12.96 -8.78 -8.24
CA GLY A 12 -12.61 -8.48 -9.62
C GLY A 12 -13.77 -8.03 -10.51
N TRP A 13 -14.93 -7.63 -9.95
CA TRP A 13 -16.12 -7.23 -10.69
C TRP A 13 -16.19 -5.70 -10.90
N GLY A 14 -15.44 -5.19 -11.90
CA GLY A 14 -15.46 -3.77 -12.25
C GLY A 14 -16.64 -3.36 -13.14
N ILE A 15 -16.89 -2.07 -13.20
CA ILE A 15 -17.79 -1.46 -14.17
C ILE A 15 -16.96 -1.06 -15.38
N GLY A 16 -16.96 -1.93 -16.40
CA GLY A 16 -16.14 -1.77 -17.58
C GLY A 16 -16.67 -0.77 -18.60
N LYS A 17 -16.00 -0.70 -19.73
CA LYS A 17 -16.30 0.25 -20.83
C LYS A 17 -17.28 -0.32 -21.86
N GLN A 18 -17.93 -1.45 -21.57
CA GLN A 18 -18.89 -2.13 -22.47
C GLN A 18 -18.30 -2.53 -23.84
N GLY A 19 -16.98 -2.67 -23.90
CA GLY A 19 -16.27 -3.10 -25.11
C GLY A 19 -16.15 -4.62 -25.21
N LYS A 20 -15.44 -5.10 -26.24
CA LYS A 20 -15.21 -6.53 -26.47
C LYS A 20 -14.47 -7.25 -25.34
N GLY A 21 -13.63 -6.52 -24.59
CA GLY A 21 -12.87 -7.06 -23.46
C GLY A 21 -13.64 -7.09 -22.15
N ASP A 22 -14.82 -6.49 -22.10
CA ASP A 22 -15.66 -6.45 -20.91
C ASP A 22 -16.49 -7.73 -20.82
N VAL A 23 -15.96 -8.74 -20.12
CA VAL A 23 -16.62 -10.05 -20.03
C VAL A 23 -17.89 -9.98 -19.19
N ILE A 24 -17.94 -9.11 -18.21
CA ILE A 24 -19.12 -8.91 -17.37
C ILE A 24 -20.28 -8.38 -18.22
N PHE A 25 -20.05 -7.32 -18.99
CA PHE A 25 -21.06 -6.74 -19.89
C PHE A 25 -21.52 -7.72 -20.97
N ASN A 26 -20.59 -8.51 -21.52
CA ASN A 26 -20.89 -9.43 -22.61
C ASN A 26 -21.43 -10.81 -22.17
N THR A 27 -21.52 -11.05 -20.86
CA THR A 27 -22.07 -12.29 -20.30
C THR A 27 -23.44 -12.02 -19.70
N PRO A 28 -24.47 -12.83 -20.00
CA PRO A 28 -25.76 -12.66 -19.34
C PRO A 28 -25.65 -12.84 -17.82
N THR A 29 -26.12 -11.84 -17.10
CA THR A 29 -26.19 -11.81 -15.62
C THR A 29 -27.60 -11.41 -15.19
N PRO A 30 -28.62 -12.25 -15.50
CA PRO A 30 -30.01 -11.84 -15.40
C PRO A 30 -30.43 -11.39 -14.00
N TYR A 31 -29.87 -11.97 -12.95
CA TYR A 31 -30.25 -11.58 -11.59
C TYR A 31 -29.58 -10.26 -11.16
N LEU A 32 -28.28 -10.07 -11.43
CA LEU A 32 -27.60 -8.80 -11.16
C LEU A 32 -28.14 -7.66 -12.02
N ASP A 33 -28.50 -7.93 -13.27
CA ASP A 33 -29.16 -6.96 -14.13
C ASP A 33 -30.54 -6.54 -13.54
N TYR A 34 -31.32 -7.53 -13.07
CA TYR A 34 -32.58 -7.26 -12.37
C TYR A 34 -32.35 -6.43 -11.09
N LEU A 35 -31.40 -6.83 -10.23
CA LEU A 35 -31.11 -6.10 -9.00
C LEU A 35 -30.71 -4.65 -9.29
N THR A 36 -29.85 -4.43 -10.28
CA THR A 36 -29.42 -3.09 -10.69
C THR A 36 -30.60 -2.26 -11.19
N ALA A 37 -31.56 -2.88 -11.87
CA ALA A 37 -32.75 -2.16 -12.37
C ALA A 37 -33.76 -1.77 -11.27
N VAL A 38 -33.85 -2.55 -10.17
CA VAL A 38 -34.90 -2.35 -9.14
C VAL A 38 -34.37 -1.84 -7.81
N SER A 39 -33.05 -1.85 -7.58
CA SER A 39 -32.43 -1.44 -6.34
C SER A 39 -31.71 -0.10 -6.49
N ALA A 40 -31.55 0.64 -5.39
CA ALA A 40 -30.67 1.80 -5.37
C ALA A 40 -29.23 1.34 -5.65
N HIS A 41 -28.58 1.96 -6.61
CA HIS A 41 -27.23 1.61 -7.01
C HIS A 41 -26.40 2.84 -7.38
N SER A 42 -25.09 2.71 -7.23
CA SER A 42 -24.07 3.69 -7.55
C SER A 42 -22.74 2.98 -7.85
N GLN A 43 -21.66 3.72 -7.87
CA GLN A 43 -20.32 3.19 -8.09
C GLN A 43 -19.35 3.66 -7.01
N LEU A 44 -18.31 2.84 -6.78
CA LEU A 44 -17.21 3.13 -5.85
C LEU A 44 -15.89 3.25 -6.60
N GLN A 45 -15.08 4.23 -6.21
CA GLN A 45 -13.68 4.27 -6.62
C GLN A 45 -12.89 3.19 -5.84
N ALA A 46 -12.10 2.42 -6.56
CA ALA A 46 -11.39 1.24 -6.05
C ALA A 46 -9.91 1.19 -6.46
N SER A 47 -9.33 2.32 -6.88
CA SER A 47 -7.95 2.40 -7.36
C SER A 47 -7.29 3.73 -6.96
N GLY A 48 -5.96 3.80 -7.11
CA GLY A 48 -5.20 5.01 -6.84
C GLY A 48 -5.36 5.54 -5.42
N GLU A 49 -5.32 6.85 -5.26
CA GLU A 49 -5.37 7.50 -3.94
C GLU A 49 -6.69 7.26 -3.18
N ASP A 50 -7.77 6.92 -3.87
CA ASP A 50 -9.06 6.58 -3.26
C ASP A 50 -9.02 5.30 -2.41
N VAL A 51 -7.98 4.50 -2.57
CA VAL A 51 -7.70 3.32 -1.74
C VAL A 51 -6.32 3.37 -1.06
N GLY A 52 -5.66 4.53 -1.07
CA GLY A 52 -4.36 4.74 -0.43
C GLY A 52 -3.16 4.26 -1.23
N LEU A 53 -3.33 3.99 -2.53
CA LEU A 53 -2.28 3.66 -3.49
C LEU A 53 -1.81 4.92 -4.24
N PRO A 54 -0.64 4.88 -4.89
CA PRO A 54 -0.23 5.95 -5.80
C PRO A 54 -1.27 6.20 -6.90
N ASP A 55 -1.36 7.45 -7.36
CA ASP A 55 -2.26 7.83 -8.46
C ASP A 55 -1.99 6.95 -9.71
N GLY A 56 -3.07 6.51 -10.38
CA GLY A 56 -3.00 5.65 -11.54
C GLY A 56 -2.64 4.18 -11.25
N GLN A 57 -2.45 3.79 -10.01
CA GLN A 57 -2.22 2.38 -9.65
C GLN A 57 -3.55 1.64 -9.46
N MET A 58 -3.66 0.49 -10.10
CA MET A 58 -4.83 -0.40 -9.96
C MET A 58 -4.97 -0.90 -8.54
N GLY A 59 -6.22 -0.97 -8.04
CA GLY A 59 -6.55 -1.62 -6.79
C GLY A 59 -6.20 -3.11 -6.79
N ASN A 60 -6.20 -3.70 -5.60
CA ASN A 60 -6.02 -5.13 -5.39
C ASN A 60 -6.84 -5.60 -4.20
N SER A 61 -6.99 -6.91 -4.04
CA SER A 61 -7.86 -7.47 -3.02
C SER A 61 -7.38 -7.18 -1.59
N GLU A 62 -6.07 -7.15 -1.34
CA GLU A 62 -5.53 -6.85 -0.01
C GLU A 62 -5.89 -5.43 0.43
N VAL A 63 -5.55 -4.45 -0.40
CA VAL A 63 -5.84 -3.03 -0.16
C VAL A 63 -7.35 -2.77 -0.15
N GLY A 64 -8.10 -3.38 -1.08
CA GLY A 64 -9.55 -3.23 -1.17
C GLY A 64 -10.26 -3.68 0.10
N HIS A 65 -10.01 -4.92 0.54
CA HIS A 65 -10.64 -5.47 1.76
C HIS A 65 -10.19 -4.72 3.03
N LEU A 66 -8.93 -4.26 3.08
CA LEU A 66 -8.45 -3.44 4.18
C LEU A 66 -9.22 -2.11 4.29
N ASN A 67 -9.41 -1.39 3.19
CA ASN A 67 -10.18 -0.14 3.18
C ASN A 67 -11.67 -0.37 3.51
N ILE A 68 -12.27 -1.43 2.95
CA ILE A 68 -13.67 -1.80 3.22
C ILE A 68 -13.86 -2.06 4.72
N GLY A 69 -13.03 -2.88 5.33
CA GLY A 69 -13.13 -3.23 6.75
C GLY A 69 -12.75 -2.07 7.68
N ALA A 70 -11.79 -1.24 7.29
CA ALA A 70 -11.34 -0.10 8.07
C ALA A 70 -12.33 1.08 8.09
N GLY A 71 -13.22 1.18 7.09
CA GLY A 71 -14.14 2.32 6.96
C GLY A 71 -13.40 3.66 6.76
N ARG A 72 -12.17 3.60 6.25
CA ARG A 72 -11.31 4.75 5.95
C ARG A 72 -10.27 4.39 4.89
N ILE A 73 -9.69 5.40 4.25
CA ILE A 73 -8.56 5.18 3.36
C ILE A 73 -7.33 4.86 4.22
N VAL A 74 -6.75 3.68 4.00
CA VAL A 74 -5.49 3.26 4.61
C VAL A 74 -4.37 3.52 3.62
N TYR A 75 -3.63 4.61 3.81
CA TYR A 75 -2.57 5.01 2.89
C TYR A 75 -1.34 4.11 3.02
N GLN A 76 -0.80 3.65 1.88
CA GLN A 76 0.53 3.04 1.84
C GLN A 76 1.62 4.07 2.17
N ASP A 77 2.75 3.59 2.67
CA ASP A 77 3.85 4.44 3.14
C ASP A 77 4.26 5.51 2.12
N LEU A 78 4.44 5.12 0.85
CA LEU A 78 4.79 6.07 -0.22
C LEU A 78 3.76 7.21 -0.34
N VAL A 79 2.48 6.88 -0.35
CA VAL A 79 1.41 7.89 -0.52
C VAL A 79 1.29 8.76 0.72
N LYS A 80 1.41 8.17 1.92
CA LYS A 80 1.39 8.90 3.19
C LYS A 80 2.51 9.93 3.25
N ILE A 81 3.72 9.55 2.88
CA ILE A 81 4.88 10.45 2.85
C ILE A 81 4.74 11.50 1.75
N ASN A 82 4.29 11.11 0.55
CA ASN A 82 4.02 12.05 -0.55
C ASN A 82 3.05 13.15 -0.13
N ARG A 83 1.96 12.78 0.55
CA ARG A 83 0.97 13.74 1.05
C ARG A 83 1.58 14.69 2.08
N ALA A 84 2.31 14.16 3.06
CA ALA A 84 2.99 14.97 4.08
C ALA A 84 4.02 15.94 3.48
N CYS A 85 4.70 15.55 2.42
CA CYS A 85 5.63 16.44 1.69
C CYS A 85 4.88 17.51 0.89
N LYS A 86 3.77 17.15 0.22
CA LYS A 86 2.99 18.03 -0.65
C LYS A 86 2.24 19.11 0.13
N ASP A 87 1.59 18.75 1.22
CA ASP A 87 0.84 19.68 2.07
C ASP A 87 1.71 20.41 3.10
N GLY A 88 2.99 20.03 3.21
CA GLY A 88 3.95 20.61 4.12
C GLY A 88 3.85 20.10 5.57
N SER A 89 2.93 19.20 5.88
CA SER A 89 2.76 18.67 7.25
C SER A 89 3.97 17.90 7.78
N ILE A 90 4.87 17.44 6.89
CA ILE A 90 6.12 16.80 7.27
C ILE A 90 6.99 17.68 8.18
N VAL A 91 6.90 19.01 8.06
CA VAL A 91 7.64 19.97 8.90
C VAL A 91 7.22 19.85 10.37
N GLU A 92 5.96 19.57 10.62
CA GLU A 92 5.38 19.41 11.96
C GLU A 92 5.39 17.95 12.46
N ASN A 93 5.87 17.00 11.65
CA ASN A 93 6.04 15.63 12.11
C ASN A 93 6.92 15.59 13.36
N PRO A 94 6.47 15.00 14.48
CA PRO A 94 7.19 15.07 15.77
C PRO A 94 8.63 14.57 15.68
N GLN A 95 8.90 13.54 14.90
CA GLN A 95 10.23 12.95 14.77
C GLN A 95 11.13 13.79 13.84
N VAL A 96 10.56 14.36 12.77
CA VAL A 96 11.27 15.33 11.92
C VAL A 96 11.65 16.55 12.76
N LYS A 97 10.70 17.12 13.47
CA LYS A 97 10.94 18.26 14.36
C LYS A 97 12.04 17.96 15.39
N ALA A 98 11.99 16.80 16.03
CA ALA A 98 12.99 16.37 17.00
C ALA A 98 14.40 16.27 16.36
N ALA A 99 14.51 15.65 15.18
CA ALA A 99 15.78 15.48 14.46
C ALA A 99 16.45 16.82 14.13
N TYR A 100 15.70 17.72 13.52
CA TYR A 100 16.23 19.00 13.07
C TYR A 100 16.50 19.96 14.24
N THR A 101 15.63 19.99 15.23
CA THR A 101 15.84 20.79 16.46
C THR A 101 17.09 20.33 17.21
N TYR A 102 17.26 19.00 17.37
CA TYR A 102 18.46 18.44 18.00
C TYR A 102 19.75 18.86 17.28
N ALA A 103 19.77 18.71 15.95
CA ALA A 103 20.94 19.11 15.15
C ALA A 103 21.27 20.60 15.32
N LYS A 104 20.25 21.45 15.34
CA LYS A 104 20.40 22.90 15.55
C LYS A 104 20.92 23.24 16.93
N GLU A 105 20.29 22.74 17.96
CA GLU A 105 20.60 23.08 19.37
C GLU A 105 21.96 22.54 19.83
N ASN A 106 22.36 21.38 19.31
CA ASN A 106 23.63 20.74 19.67
C ASN A 106 24.76 21.02 18.68
N ASN A 107 24.53 21.87 17.69
CA ASN A 107 25.50 22.18 16.62
C ASN A 107 26.07 20.91 15.95
N LYS A 108 25.18 19.95 15.65
CA LYS A 108 25.51 18.68 15.01
C LYS A 108 25.14 18.70 13.51
N LYS A 109 25.79 17.85 12.75
CA LYS A 109 25.45 17.65 11.33
C LYS A 109 24.17 16.82 11.22
N LEU A 110 23.38 17.11 10.21
CA LEU A 110 22.23 16.31 9.80
C LEU A 110 22.52 15.69 8.44
N HIS A 111 22.49 14.38 8.39
CA HIS A 111 22.75 13.59 7.21
C HIS A 111 21.46 13.02 6.66
N LEU A 112 21.19 13.28 5.37
CA LEU A 112 20.13 12.64 4.60
C LEU A 112 20.78 11.61 3.70
N MET A 113 20.46 10.34 3.83
CA MET A 113 21.03 9.30 2.98
C MET A 113 19.96 8.37 2.40
N GLY A 114 20.19 7.88 1.21
CA GLY A 114 19.31 6.93 0.54
C GLY A 114 19.35 6.99 -0.97
N LEU A 115 18.47 6.22 -1.59
CA LEU A 115 18.39 6.10 -3.04
C LEU A 115 17.86 7.40 -3.66
N CYS A 116 18.62 7.93 -4.60
CA CYS A 116 18.43 9.26 -5.21
C CYS A 116 17.89 9.11 -6.62
N SER A 117 16.61 8.82 -6.77
CA SER A 117 15.95 8.68 -8.06
C SER A 117 14.44 8.96 -7.98
N ASP A 118 13.77 8.91 -9.11
CA ASP A 118 12.30 9.00 -9.23
C ASP A 118 11.64 7.63 -9.50
N GLY A 119 12.38 6.54 -9.34
CA GLY A 119 11.88 5.18 -9.56
C GLY A 119 10.73 4.79 -8.62
N GLY A 120 10.64 5.39 -7.43
CA GLY A 120 9.51 5.23 -6.52
C GLY A 120 9.37 3.84 -5.88
N VAL A 121 10.40 2.98 -5.99
CA VAL A 121 10.37 1.61 -5.45
C VAL A 121 10.88 1.56 -4.01
N HIS A 122 11.99 2.22 -3.72
CA HIS A 122 12.64 2.22 -2.41
C HIS A 122 12.59 3.57 -1.70
N SER A 123 12.58 4.64 -2.48
CA SER A 123 12.61 6.03 -2.02
C SER A 123 11.95 6.95 -3.04
N SER A 124 11.86 8.24 -2.72
CA SER A 124 11.47 9.28 -3.67
C SER A 124 12.42 10.45 -3.54
N ARG A 125 12.93 10.96 -4.68
CA ARG A 125 13.71 12.20 -4.70
C ARG A 125 12.94 13.39 -4.14
N ASP A 126 11.62 13.42 -4.32
CA ASP A 126 10.77 14.53 -3.83
C ASP A 126 10.74 14.57 -2.30
N HIS A 127 10.80 13.38 -1.65
CA HIS A 127 10.95 13.30 -0.20
C HIS A 127 12.31 13.87 0.24
N LEU A 128 13.40 13.52 -0.49
CA LEU A 128 14.73 14.06 -0.24
C LEU A 128 14.75 15.58 -0.37
N PHE A 129 14.19 16.11 -1.45
CA PHE A 129 14.14 17.56 -1.69
C PHE A 129 13.41 18.28 -0.57
N LYS A 130 12.27 17.73 -0.15
CA LYS A 130 11.51 18.31 0.95
C LYS A 130 12.26 18.27 2.28
N LEU A 131 12.95 17.19 2.59
CA LEU A 131 13.78 17.09 3.81
C LEU A 131 14.98 18.04 3.78
N ILE A 132 15.57 18.31 2.61
CA ILE A 132 16.61 19.36 2.46
C ILE A 132 16.03 20.74 2.78
N GLU A 133 14.85 21.07 2.23
CA GLU A 133 14.14 22.34 2.51
C GLU A 133 13.80 22.50 3.99
N VAL A 134 13.42 21.41 4.66
CA VAL A 134 13.14 21.39 6.10
C VAL A 134 14.38 21.83 6.91
N GLY A 135 15.59 21.49 6.47
CA GLY A 135 16.84 21.96 7.08
C GLY A 135 16.92 23.49 7.15
N LYS A 136 16.63 24.17 6.05
CA LYS A 136 16.58 25.63 6.00
C LYS A 136 15.45 26.19 6.87
N HIS A 137 14.27 25.55 6.89
CA HIS A 137 13.13 25.94 7.74
C HIS A 137 13.54 25.97 9.23
N TYR A 138 14.25 24.95 9.70
CA TYR A 138 14.76 24.88 11.08
C TYR A 138 16.05 25.68 11.33
N GLY A 139 16.56 26.38 10.30
CA GLY A 139 17.73 27.26 10.39
C GLY A 139 19.06 26.52 10.47
N LEU A 140 19.18 25.34 9.89
CA LEU A 140 20.43 24.63 9.69
C LEU A 140 21.19 25.28 8.54
N LYS A 141 22.31 25.98 8.85
CA LYS A 141 23.19 26.60 7.87
C LYS A 141 24.45 25.77 7.70
N ASN A 142 24.66 25.22 6.49
CA ASN A 142 25.82 24.37 6.20
C ASN A 142 26.00 23.18 7.14
N GLN A 143 24.89 22.67 7.71
CA GLN A 143 24.85 21.53 8.62
C GLN A 143 24.12 20.32 8.01
N THR A 144 23.46 20.49 6.85
CA THR A 144 22.74 19.42 6.16
C THR A 144 23.57 18.85 5.05
N PHE A 145 23.84 17.55 5.10
CA PHE A 145 24.66 16.80 4.14
C PHE A 145 23.85 15.67 3.52
N VAL A 146 24.01 15.48 2.20
CA VAL A 146 23.31 14.45 1.46
C VAL A 146 24.29 13.37 0.99
N HIS A 147 23.98 12.11 1.30
CA HIS A 147 24.68 10.94 0.79
C HIS A 147 23.79 10.26 -0.25
N CYS A 148 24.12 10.46 -1.53
CA CYS A 148 23.32 10.00 -2.65
C CYS A 148 23.68 8.55 -3.02
N PHE A 149 22.71 7.63 -2.90
CA PHE A 149 22.84 6.29 -3.46
C PHE A 149 22.26 6.31 -4.88
N MET A 150 23.04 5.84 -5.86
CA MET A 150 22.66 5.90 -7.28
C MET A 150 21.88 4.66 -7.68
N ASP A 151 20.83 4.84 -8.49
CA ASP A 151 19.87 3.78 -8.82
C ASP A 151 20.32 2.93 -10.02
N GLY A 152 19.94 3.28 -11.22
CA GLY A 152 20.28 2.56 -12.46
C GLY A 152 19.67 1.16 -12.59
N ARG A 153 18.77 0.78 -11.66
CA ARG A 153 18.07 -0.50 -11.67
C ARG A 153 16.56 -0.31 -11.79
N ASP A 154 15.99 0.61 -11.02
CA ASP A 154 14.58 1.01 -11.08
C ASP A 154 14.38 2.22 -12.00
N THR A 155 15.47 2.77 -12.50
CA THR A 155 15.57 3.88 -13.47
C THR A 155 16.61 3.56 -14.56
N ASP A 156 16.67 4.38 -15.63
CA ASP A 156 17.69 4.24 -16.66
C ASP A 156 19.11 4.28 -16.07
N PRO A 157 20.02 3.39 -16.50
CA PRO A 157 21.36 3.26 -15.93
C PRO A 157 22.25 4.49 -15.96
N LYS A 158 21.90 5.52 -16.73
CA LYS A 158 22.62 6.79 -16.83
C LYS A 158 21.77 8.02 -16.50
N SER A 159 20.60 7.83 -15.88
CA SER A 159 19.73 8.94 -15.44
C SER A 159 20.23 9.68 -14.20
N GLY A 160 21.14 9.06 -13.44
CA GLY A 160 21.64 9.56 -12.17
C GLY A 160 22.32 10.92 -12.24
N LYS A 161 23.02 11.24 -13.34
CA LYS A 161 23.60 12.57 -13.54
C LYS A 161 22.55 13.68 -13.38
N GLY A 162 21.38 13.53 -14.03
CA GLY A 162 20.29 14.50 -13.93
C GLY A 162 19.72 14.61 -12.52
N PHE A 163 19.69 13.53 -11.76
CA PHE A 163 19.28 13.57 -10.36
C PHE A 163 20.29 14.31 -9.49
N ILE A 164 21.60 14.08 -9.69
CA ILE A 164 22.65 14.78 -8.95
C ILE A 164 22.66 16.29 -9.27
N GLU A 165 22.41 16.68 -10.52
CA GLU A 165 22.22 18.09 -10.90
C GLU A 165 21.07 18.73 -10.11
N GLN A 166 19.94 18.05 -10.00
CA GLN A 166 18.78 18.54 -9.23
C GLN A 166 19.08 18.62 -7.73
N VAL A 167 19.68 17.58 -7.14
CA VAL A 167 20.08 17.60 -5.72
C VAL A 167 21.07 18.72 -5.44
N THR A 168 22.04 18.92 -6.30
CA THR A 168 23.03 20.01 -6.18
C THR A 168 22.34 21.37 -6.11
N LYS A 169 21.36 21.60 -7.00
CA LYS A 169 20.59 22.84 -7.01
C LYS A 169 19.77 23.01 -5.73
N VAL A 170 19.02 21.98 -5.33
CA VAL A 170 18.20 22.05 -4.10
C VAL A 170 19.08 22.27 -2.87
N CYS A 171 20.25 21.64 -2.80
CA CYS A 171 21.21 21.87 -1.72
C CYS A 171 21.69 23.32 -1.70
N ALA A 172 22.08 23.89 -2.84
CA ALA A 172 22.55 25.26 -2.93
C ALA A 172 21.48 26.28 -2.48
N ASP A 173 20.21 26.03 -2.85
CA ASP A 173 19.09 26.90 -2.48
C ASP A 173 18.73 26.82 -0.99
N ASN A 174 19.22 25.79 -0.27
CA ASN A 174 18.84 25.45 1.12
C ASN A 174 20.02 25.32 2.09
N ASP A 175 21.17 25.93 1.82
CA ASP A 175 22.36 25.91 2.68
C ASP A 175 22.80 24.46 3.05
N ALA A 176 22.69 23.54 2.10
CA ALA A 176 23.07 22.15 2.24
C ALA A 176 24.13 21.75 1.19
N ALA A 177 24.69 20.55 1.29
CA ALA A 177 25.66 20.05 0.33
C ALA A 177 25.57 18.54 0.12
N ILE A 178 25.90 18.06 -1.08
CA ILE A 178 26.15 16.64 -1.31
C ILE A 178 27.49 16.29 -0.69
N ALA A 179 27.52 15.34 0.24
CA ALA A 179 28.72 14.85 0.89
C ALA A 179 29.35 13.68 0.16
N SER A 180 28.53 12.80 -0.42
CA SER A 180 29.04 11.60 -1.09
C SER A 180 28.06 11.02 -2.11
N ILE A 181 28.61 10.24 -3.04
CA ILE A 181 27.86 9.49 -4.05
C ILE A 181 28.40 8.05 -4.09
N VAL A 182 27.51 7.06 -4.15
CA VAL A 182 27.86 5.65 -4.34
C VAL A 182 26.70 4.89 -4.97
N GLY A 183 26.99 3.90 -5.81
CA GLY A 183 25.97 3.03 -6.40
C GLY A 183 25.24 2.18 -5.35
N ARG A 184 23.96 1.93 -5.59
CA ARG A 184 23.14 1.08 -4.72
C ARG A 184 23.67 -0.34 -4.54
N PHE A 185 24.44 -0.83 -5.48
CA PHE A 185 25.12 -2.12 -5.39
C PHE A 185 25.94 -2.26 -4.11
N TYR A 186 26.52 -1.15 -3.62
CA TYR A 186 27.33 -1.11 -2.40
C TYR A 186 26.50 -0.73 -1.17
N ALA A 187 25.75 0.35 -1.23
CA ALA A 187 25.08 0.93 -0.06
C ALA A 187 23.69 0.33 0.23
N MET A 188 23.14 -0.47 -0.68
CA MET A 188 21.81 -1.04 -0.56
C MET A 188 21.81 -2.55 -0.81
N ASP A 189 22.82 -3.25 -0.29
CA ASP A 189 22.83 -4.71 -0.28
C ASP A 189 21.72 -5.26 0.63
N ARG A 190 21.28 -6.49 0.36
CA ARG A 190 20.29 -7.22 1.18
C ARG A 190 20.62 -8.70 1.35
N ASP A 191 21.78 -9.11 0.83
CA ASP A 191 22.21 -10.51 0.75
C ASP A 191 23.39 -10.79 1.71
N LYS A 192 23.61 -9.89 2.69
CA LYS A 192 24.70 -9.96 3.68
C LYS A 192 26.10 -9.99 3.05
N ARG A 193 26.24 -9.29 1.95
CA ARG A 193 27.54 -9.07 1.30
C ARG A 193 28.25 -7.90 1.99
N TRP A 194 28.76 -8.18 3.18
CA TRP A 194 29.33 -7.13 4.06
C TRP A 194 30.51 -6.40 3.43
N GLU A 195 31.22 -7.04 2.51
CA GLU A 195 32.26 -6.38 1.71
C GLU A 195 31.72 -5.23 0.83
N ARG A 196 30.47 -5.32 0.36
CA ARG A 196 29.81 -4.25 -0.37
C ARG A 196 29.33 -3.15 0.58
N VAL A 197 28.67 -3.57 1.67
CA VAL A 197 28.20 -2.64 2.71
C VAL A 197 29.34 -1.81 3.26
N LYS A 198 30.51 -2.40 3.43
CA LYS A 198 31.73 -1.72 3.87
C LYS A 198 32.13 -0.57 2.95
N GLU A 199 32.05 -0.70 1.64
CA GLU A 199 32.34 0.37 0.70
C GLU A 199 31.46 1.60 0.95
N GLY A 200 30.14 1.38 1.15
CA GLY A 200 29.20 2.45 1.53
C GLY A 200 29.51 3.03 2.90
N TYR A 201 29.76 2.16 3.89
CA TYR A 201 30.09 2.57 5.26
C TYR A 201 31.36 3.42 5.32
N ASP A 202 32.45 2.96 4.72
CA ASP A 202 33.73 3.67 4.70
C ASP A 202 33.62 5.03 4.01
N LEU A 203 32.78 5.14 2.98
CA LEU A 203 32.52 6.40 2.31
C LEU A 203 31.83 7.40 3.24
N ILE A 204 30.70 7.01 3.85
CA ILE A 204 29.89 7.95 4.62
C ILE A 204 30.45 8.28 6.01
N VAL A 205 31.28 7.38 6.57
CA VAL A 205 31.90 7.55 7.89
C VAL A 205 33.33 8.08 7.80
N ASN A 206 34.15 7.51 6.90
CA ASN A 206 35.58 7.79 6.81
C ASN A 206 35.97 8.68 5.62
N GLY A 207 35.02 8.99 4.71
CA GLY A 207 35.31 9.74 3.49
C GLY A 207 36.19 8.98 2.50
N THR A 208 36.20 7.64 2.59
CA THR A 208 37.01 6.78 1.73
C THR A 208 36.38 6.67 0.36
N GLY A 209 37.14 6.96 -0.68
CA GLY A 209 36.69 6.91 -2.07
C GLY A 209 37.41 7.92 -2.95
N LYS A 210 36.97 8.02 -4.19
CA LYS A 210 37.47 9.05 -5.13
C LYS A 210 37.15 10.44 -4.56
N GLN A 211 38.15 11.29 -4.45
CA GLN A 211 37.96 12.66 -3.98
C GLN A 211 37.55 13.55 -5.15
N ALA A 212 36.47 14.29 -4.98
CA ALA A 212 35.94 15.23 -5.98
C ALA A 212 35.37 16.47 -5.30
N THR A 213 35.31 17.57 -6.02
CA THR A 213 34.65 18.83 -5.58
C THR A 213 33.43 19.18 -6.42
N ASP A 214 33.35 18.64 -7.64
CA ASP A 214 32.19 18.71 -8.52
C ASP A 214 31.56 17.32 -8.65
N MET A 215 30.43 17.14 -8.01
CA MET A 215 29.76 15.83 -7.90
C MET A 215 29.12 15.43 -9.23
N VAL A 216 28.63 16.38 -10.02
CA VAL A 216 28.06 16.11 -11.35
C VAL A 216 29.15 15.62 -12.30
N LYS A 217 30.28 16.34 -12.35
CA LYS A 217 31.43 15.92 -13.14
C LYS A 217 31.96 14.54 -12.73
N ALA A 218 31.99 14.25 -11.46
CA ALA A 218 32.44 12.95 -10.96
C ALA A 218 31.57 11.79 -11.48
N VAL A 219 30.25 12.00 -11.62
CA VAL A 219 29.34 11.01 -12.23
C VAL A 219 29.61 10.87 -13.73
N GLU A 220 29.83 11.99 -14.45
CA GLU A 220 30.21 11.96 -15.87
C GLU A 220 31.50 11.17 -16.12
N GLU A 221 32.49 11.37 -15.26
CA GLU A 221 33.75 10.62 -15.32
C GLU A 221 33.54 9.13 -15.11
N SER A 222 32.66 8.74 -14.18
CA SER A 222 32.27 7.34 -13.97
C SER A 222 31.62 6.73 -15.22
N TYR A 223 30.75 7.47 -15.90
CA TYR A 223 30.14 7.02 -17.17
C TYR A 223 31.18 6.88 -18.29
N ALA A 224 32.16 7.80 -18.36
CA ALA A 224 33.24 7.72 -19.32
C ALA A 224 34.12 6.48 -19.12
N ASP A 225 34.26 6.04 -17.86
CA ASP A 225 34.95 4.79 -17.48
C ASP A 225 34.07 3.52 -17.66
N GLY A 226 32.88 3.67 -18.23
CA GLY A 226 31.93 2.57 -18.47
C GLY A 226 31.18 2.09 -17.25
N VAL A 227 31.22 2.83 -16.14
CA VAL A 227 30.52 2.48 -14.88
C VAL A 227 29.23 3.31 -14.77
N THR A 228 28.10 2.63 -14.79
CA THR A 228 26.77 3.23 -14.69
C THR A 228 26.27 3.33 -13.27
N ASP A 229 25.14 3.99 -13.05
CA ASP A 229 24.61 4.41 -11.74
C ASP A 229 24.68 3.32 -10.66
N GLU A 230 24.12 2.13 -10.92
CA GLU A 230 24.05 1.05 -9.93
C GLU A 230 25.42 0.69 -9.33
N PHE A 231 26.49 0.79 -10.16
CA PHE A 231 27.83 0.33 -9.83
C PHE A 231 28.83 1.47 -9.60
N ILE A 232 28.38 2.73 -9.51
CA ILE A 232 29.26 3.85 -9.21
C ILE A 232 30.00 3.58 -7.91
N LYS A 233 31.34 3.59 -7.99
CA LYS A 233 32.23 3.41 -6.84
C LYS A 233 32.15 4.62 -5.91
N PRO A 234 32.51 4.48 -4.63
CA PRO A 234 32.48 5.56 -3.66
C PRO A 234 33.15 6.84 -4.13
N ILE A 235 32.44 7.97 -4.08
CA ILE A 235 32.92 9.31 -4.39
C ILE A 235 32.64 10.22 -3.20
N HIS A 236 33.68 10.80 -2.64
CA HIS A 236 33.61 11.73 -1.50
C HIS A 236 33.77 13.17 -1.97
N ASN A 237 32.90 14.05 -1.49
CA ASN A 237 33.04 15.49 -1.72
C ASN A 237 34.08 16.08 -0.76
N SER A 238 35.30 16.31 -1.24
CA SER A 238 36.40 16.84 -0.44
C SER A 238 36.30 18.33 -0.13
N SER A 239 35.32 19.05 -0.70
CA SER A 239 35.08 20.46 -0.40
C SER A 239 34.26 20.72 0.86
N VAL A 240 33.68 19.65 1.47
CA VAL A 240 32.82 19.74 2.66
C VAL A 240 33.23 18.74 3.73
N ASN A 241 32.98 19.04 5.01
CA ASN A 241 33.16 18.10 6.10
C ASN A 241 31.85 17.34 6.32
N GLY A 242 31.53 16.42 5.40
CA GLY A 242 30.23 15.72 5.36
C GLY A 242 30.26 14.27 5.88
N CYS A 243 31.33 13.81 6.53
CA CYS A 243 31.36 12.46 7.13
C CYS A 243 30.48 12.42 8.40
N ILE A 244 29.87 11.26 8.63
CA ILE A 244 29.06 11.01 9.83
C ILE A 244 29.97 10.84 11.04
N GLU A 245 29.71 11.62 12.09
CA GLU A 245 30.48 11.61 13.34
C GLU A 245 29.57 11.30 14.54
N GLU A 246 30.21 11.04 15.69
CA GLU A 246 29.53 10.81 16.95
C GLU A 246 28.55 11.93 17.31
N GLY A 247 27.34 11.55 17.66
CA GLY A 247 26.26 12.47 18.06
C GLY A 247 25.59 13.20 16.90
N ASP A 248 25.94 12.92 15.65
CA ASP A 248 25.26 13.49 14.49
C ASP A 248 23.84 12.92 14.32
N VAL A 249 23.06 13.57 13.48
CA VAL A 249 21.72 13.12 13.10
C VAL A 249 21.78 12.45 11.73
N VAL A 250 21.15 11.30 11.58
CA VAL A 250 21.01 10.60 10.29
C VAL A 250 19.55 10.32 10.03
N ILE A 251 19.07 10.66 8.85
CA ILE A 251 17.76 10.26 8.33
C ILE A 251 18.00 9.40 7.10
N PHE A 252 17.61 8.13 7.15
CA PHE A 252 17.59 7.25 6.00
C PHE A 252 16.26 7.39 5.28
N ILE A 253 16.26 7.95 4.07
CA ILE A 253 15.05 8.37 3.35
C ILE A 253 14.30 7.23 2.66
N ASN A 254 14.84 6.03 2.62
CA ASN A 254 14.16 4.88 2.02
C ASN A 254 12.92 4.49 2.84
N PHE A 255 11.77 4.39 2.19
CA PHE A 255 10.53 3.91 2.81
C PHE A 255 10.36 2.40 2.70
N ARG A 256 11.06 1.72 1.80
CA ARG A 256 11.11 0.27 1.72
C ARG A 256 12.31 -0.27 2.50
N ASN A 257 12.05 -1.26 3.35
CA ASN A 257 12.97 -1.70 4.41
C ASN A 257 14.07 -2.68 3.96
N ASP A 258 13.80 -3.53 2.95
CA ASP A 258 14.64 -4.71 2.63
C ASP A 258 16.11 -4.38 2.35
N ARG A 259 16.39 -3.24 1.70
CA ARG A 259 17.72 -2.79 1.34
C ARG A 259 18.29 -1.68 2.24
N ALA A 260 17.53 -1.26 3.24
CA ALA A 260 18.00 -0.26 4.21
C ALA A 260 18.54 -0.90 5.50
N LYS A 261 18.25 -2.18 5.73
CA LYS A 261 18.58 -2.86 6.99
C LYS A 261 20.08 -2.96 7.24
N GLU A 262 20.86 -3.42 6.28
CA GLU A 262 22.27 -3.77 6.50
C GLU A 262 23.13 -2.56 6.86
N LEU A 263 22.98 -1.45 6.15
CA LEU A 263 23.67 -0.22 6.48
C LEU A 263 23.22 0.34 7.85
N THR A 264 21.95 0.21 8.18
CA THR A 264 21.42 0.58 9.51
C THR A 264 22.04 -0.28 10.61
N ILE A 265 22.18 -1.59 10.38
CA ILE A 265 22.81 -2.51 11.35
C ILE A 265 24.23 -2.05 11.69
N VAL A 266 25.06 -1.81 10.69
CA VAL A 266 26.49 -1.47 10.93
C VAL A 266 26.69 -0.07 11.51
N LEU A 267 25.73 0.84 11.31
CA LEU A 267 25.78 2.19 11.90
C LEU A 267 25.26 2.23 13.33
N THR A 268 24.31 1.35 13.72
CA THR A 268 23.53 1.53 14.96
C THR A 268 23.36 0.28 15.81
N GLN A 269 23.40 -0.94 15.26
CA GLN A 269 22.97 -2.14 15.98
C GLN A 269 24.11 -3.06 16.39
N GLN A 270 25.11 -3.25 15.53
CA GLN A 270 26.13 -4.27 15.73
C GLN A 270 27.49 -3.84 15.21
N ASP A 271 28.50 -3.88 16.07
CA ASP A 271 29.89 -3.78 15.66
C ASP A 271 30.30 -5.01 14.87
N MET A 272 31.02 -4.81 13.77
CA MET A 272 31.58 -5.85 12.93
C MET A 272 33.11 -5.67 12.77
N PRO A 273 33.88 -5.95 13.81
CA PRO A 273 35.32 -5.68 13.80
C PRO A 273 36.08 -6.49 12.74
N GLU A 274 35.62 -7.69 12.44
CA GLU A 274 36.23 -8.53 11.38
C GLU A 274 36.07 -7.91 9.98
N GLN A 275 35.02 -7.10 9.81
CA GLN A 275 34.74 -6.34 8.60
C GLN A 275 35.24 -4.89 8.69
N GLY A 276 35.83 -4.50 9.81
CA GLY A 276 36.32 -3.14 10.03
C GLY A 276 35.22 -2.07 10.12
N MET A 277 34.03 -2.45 10.57
CA MET A 277 32.89 -1.54 10.80
C MET A 277 32.50 -1.50 12.27
N LYS A 278 32.14 -0.32 12.75
CA LYS A 278 31.69 -0.09 14.13
C LYS A 278 30.45 0.80 14.12
N THR A 279 29.58 0.57 15.06
CA THR A 279 28.46 1.47 15.35
C THR A 279 28.98 2.85 15.82
N ILE A 280 28.23 3.88 15.50
CA ILE A 280 28.63 5.25 15.82
C ILE A 280 27.94 5.68 17.10
N PRO A 281 28.69 5.97 18.19
CA PRO A 281 28.11 6.34 19.47
C PRO A 281 27.28 7.62 19.40
N GLY A 282 26.16 7.65 20.14
CA GLY A 282 25.33 8.85 20.29
C GLY A 282 24.60 9.30 19.03
N LEU A 283 24.65 8.51 17.95
CA LEU A 283 24.00 8.83 16.69
C LEU A 283 22.49 8.95 16.88
N GLN A 284 21.90 10.07 16.48
CA GLN A 284 20.46 10.25 16.43
C GLN A 284 19.95 9.73 15.08
N TYR A 285 19.53 8.46 15.04
CA TYR A 285 19.22 7.77 13.81
C TYR A 285 17.72 7.66 13.59
N TYR A 286 17.29 8.02 12.41
CA TYR A 286 15.88 8.04 11.99
C TYR A 286 15.71 7.21 10.72
N CYS A 287 14.83 6.20 10.80
CA CYS A 287 14.34 5.46 9.65
C CYS A 287 13.08 6.12 9.11
N MET A 288 12.93 6.22 7.78
CA MET A 288 11.71 6.78 7.19
C MET A 288 10.47 5.98 7.62
N THR A 289 10.60 4.64 7.60
CA THR A 289 9.58 3.66 8.02
C THR A 289 10.23 2.61 8.92
N PRO A 290 9.49 1.72 9.60
CA PRO A 290 10.08 0.63 10.37
C PRO A 290 10.88 -0.32 9.47
N TYR A 291 12.19 -0.45 9.71
CA TYR A 291 13.03 -1.35 8.93
C TYR A 291 13.06 -2.76 9.51
N ASP A 292 13.18 -2.88 10.83
CA ASP A 292 13.16 -4.16 11.52
C ASP A 292 12.65 -3.97 12.95
N ALA A 293 11.75 -4.85 13.39
CA ALA A 293 11.17 -4.79 14.73
C ALA A 293 12.20 -5.04 15.86
N SER A 294 13.34 -5.66 15.54
CA SER A 294 14.42 -5.93 16.50
C SER A 294 15.36 -4.75 16.70
N PHE A 295 15.32 -3.72 15.86
CA PHE A 295 16.22 -2.57 15.98
C PHE A 295 15.90 -1.75 17.23
N THR A 296 16.95 -1.39 17.95
CA THR A 296 16.88 -0.56 19.16
C THR A 296 17.62 0.78 18.98
N GLY A 297 17.20 1.80 19.71
CA GLY A 297 17.86 3.12 19.65
C GLY A 297 17.68 3.87 18.33
N VAL A 298 16.77 3.45 17.46
CA VAL A 298 16.41 4.15 16.23
C VAL A 298 15.03 4.78 16.38
N ASN A 299 14.83 5.91 15.71
CA ASN A 299 13.54 6.61 15.62
C ASN A 299 12.89 6.33 14.27
N ILE A 300 11.58 6.47 14.17
CA ILE A 300 10.83 6.20 12.95
C ILE A 300 9.99 7.42 12.61
N LEU A 301 10.19 8.00 11.41
CA LEU A 301 9.45 9.18 10.97
C LEU A 301 7.98 8.89 10.70
N PHE A 302 7.71 7.77 10.01
CA PHE A 302 6.37 7.30 9.68
C PHE A 302 6.18 5.87 10.21
N PRO A 303 5.75 5.72 11.47
CA PRO A 303 5.50 4.41 12.06
C PRO A 303 4.36 3.71 11.35
N LYS A 304 4.36 2.37 11.40
CA LYS A 304 3.23 1.58 10.93
C LYS A 304 2.06 1.82 11.88
N GLU A 305 0.96 2.29 11.33
CA GLU A 305 -0.28 2.45 12.10
C GLU A 305 -1.00 1.11 12.19
N ASN A 306 -1.46 0.76 13.40
CA ASN A 306 -2.42 -0.30 13.56
C ASN A 306 -3.78 0.19 13.02
N VAL A 307 -4.44 -0.64 12.25
CA VAL A 307 -5.78 -0.35 11.77
C VAL A 307 -6.78 -0.83 12.82
N GLU A 308 -7.01 0.01 13.82
CA GLU A 308 -7.95 -0.22 14.92
C GLU A 308 -9.37 0.23 14.54
N ASN A 309 -10.36 -0.21 15.31
CA ASN A 309 -11.78 0.09 15.10
C ASN A 309 -12.26 -0.24 13.67
N THR A 310 -11.80 -1.38 13.14
CA THR A 310 -12.36 -1.94 11.92
C THR A 310 -13.83 -2.34 12.15
N LEU A 311 -14.58 -2.55 11.08
CA LEU A 311 -15.98 -2.97 11.18
C LEU A 311 -16.13 -4.24 12.05
N GLY A 312 -15.29 -5.27 11.83
CA GLY A 312 -15.30 -6.49 12.62
C GLY A 312 -15.02 -6.26 14.11
N GLU A 313 -14.03 -5.42 14.43
CA GLU A 313 -13.70 -5.05 15.79
C GLU A 313 -14.83 -4.28 16.47
N TYR A 314 -15.35 -3.27 15.80
CA TYR A 314 -16.42 -2.44 16.34
C TYR A 314 -17.72 -3.23 16.57
N LEU A 315 -18.11 -4.11 15.63
CA LEU A 315 -19.26 -4.99 15.79
C LEU A 315 -19.11 -5.92 17.00
N SER A 316 -17.91 -6.47 17.21
CA SER A 316 -17.58 -7.26 18.39
C SER A 316 -17.75 -6.44 19.69
N GLN A 317 -17.23 -5.21 19.74
CA GLN A 317 -17.41 -4.30 20.88
C GLN A 317 -18.87 -3.96 21.16
N GLN A 318 -19.71 -3.95 20.12
CA GLN A 318 -21.17 -3.76 20.24
C GLN A 318 -21.94 -5.06 20.55
N GLY A 319 -21.24 -6.17 20.83
CA GLY A 319 -21.85 -7.48 21.14
C GLY A 319 -22.58 -8.11 19.96
N LYS A 320 -22.26 -7.71 18.72
CA LYS A 320 -22.88 -8.24 17.50
C LYS A 320 -22.21 -9.55 17.08
N LYS A 321 -23.02 -10.48 16.55
CA LYS A 321 -22.53 -11.72 15.97
C LYS A 321 -22.28 -11.54 14.47
N GLN A 322 -21.12 -11.99 14.01
CA GLN A 322 -20.71 -11.82 12.62
C GLN A 322 -20.16 -13.11 12.01
N LEU A 323 -20.35 -13.27 10.71
CA LEU A 323 -19.83 -14.39 9.93
C LEU A 323 -18.98 -13.86 8.78
N HIS A 324 -17.76 -14.37 8.66
CA HIS A 324 -16.87 -14.11 7.54
C HIS A 324 -16.67 -15.39 6.73
N THR A 325 -16.90 -15.36 5.42
CA THR A 325 -16.83 -16.56 4.59
C THR A 325 -16.27 -16.28 3.21
N ALA A 326 -15.44 -17.18 2.75
CA ALA A 326 -14.89 -17.23 1.38
C ALA A 326 -14.29 -18.61 1.10
N GLU A 327 -13.94 -18.85 -0.16
CA GLU A 327 -13.06 -19.97 -0.48
C GLU A 327 -11.58 -19.61 -0.22
N THR A 328 -10.67 -20.61 -0.23
CA THR A 328 -9.27 -20.50 0.21
C THR A 328 -8.55 -19.28 -0.37
N GLU A 329 -8.68 -19.00 -1.66
CA GLU A 329 -7.98 -17.90 -2.34
C GLU A 329 -8.34 -16.52 -1.79
N LYS A 330 -9.52 -16.36 -1.22
CA LYS A 330 -10.00 -15.07 -0.69
C LYS A 330 -10.33 -15.10 0.81
N TYR A 331 -10.00 -16.19 1.50
CA TYR A 331 -10.28 -16.31 2.94
C TYR A 331 -9.51 -15.27 3.76
N ALA A 332 -8.22 -15.08 3.49
CA ALA A 332 -7.41 -14.06 4.17
C ALA A 332 -7.95 -12.63 3.92
N HIS A 333 -8.57 -12.39 2.78
CA HIS A 333 -9.11 -11.06 2.43
C HIS A 333 -10.32 -10.69 3.31
N VAL A 334 -11.27 -11.61 3.50
CA VAL A 334 -12.43 -11.38 4.38
C VAL A 334 -12.13 -11.55 5.87
N THR A 335 -10.94 -12.01 6.25
CA THR A 335 -10.51 -12.19 7.64
C THR A 335 -9.38 -11.25 8.01
N PHE A 336 -8.13 -11.60 7.70
CA PHE A 336 -6.94 -10.84 8.07
C PHE A 336 -6.97 -9.39 7.57
N PHE A 337 -7.17 -9.18 6.27
CA PHE A 337 -7.14 -7.82 5.70
C PHE A 337 -8.37 -7.01 6.10
N PHE A 338 -9.56 -7.60 6.05
CA PHE A 338 -10.80 -6.96 6.49
C PHE A 338 -10.75 -6.55 7.97
N ASN A 339 -10.08 -7.32 8.81
CA ASN A 339 -9.87 -7.06 10.24
C ASN A 339 -8.61 -6.20 10.53
N GLY A 340 -8.11 -5.47 9.54
CA GLY A 340 -7.01 -4.51 9.75
C GLY A 340 -5.64 -5.13 10.02
N GLY A 341 -5.40 -6.36 9.56
CA GLY A 341 -4.17 -7.12 9.77
C GLY A 341 -4.20 -8.02 11.01
N ARG A 342 -5.39 -8.28 11.57
CA ARG A 342 -5.58 -9.18 12.70
C ARG A 342 -5.90 -10.60 12.23
N GLU A 343 -5.09 -11.58 12.62
CA GLU A 343 -5.28 -12.99 12.29
C GLU A 343 -6.39 -13.66 13.13
N ALA A 344 -6.37 -13.42 14.43
CA ALA A 344 -7.35 -14.03 15.34
C ALA A 344 -8.75 -13.43 15.16
N PRO A 345 -9.81 -14.24 15.16
CA PRO A 345 -11.18 -13.74 15.12
C PRO A 345 -11.48 -12.86 16.33
N TYR A 346 -12.40 -11.92 16.17
CA TYR A 346 -12.97 -11.17 17.27
C TYR A 346 -14.01 -11.98 18.04
N GLU A 347 -14.36 -11.56 19.25
CA GLU A 347 -15.46 -12.17 19.99
C GLU A 347 -16.77 -12.03 19.20
N GLY A 348 -17.51 -13.13 19.02
CA GLY A 348 -18.72 -13.14 18.20
C GLY A 348 -18.49 -13.28 16.69
N GLU A 349 -17.26 -13.43 16.25
CA GLU A 349 -16.89 -13.68 14.85
C GLU A 349 -16.73 -15.17 14.58
N ASP A 350 -17.60 -15.73 13.76
CA ASP A 350 -17.47 -17.06 13.19
C ASP A 350 -16.89 -16.97 11.77
N ARG A 351 -16.20 -18.02 11.34
CA ARG A 351 -15.56 -18.11 10.02
C ARG A 351 -15.92 -19.40 9.31
N ILE A 352 -16.27 -19.33 8.03
CA ILE A 352 -16.46 -20.48 7.16
C ILE A 352 -15.43 -20.41 6.03
N LEU A 353 -14.50 -21.36 6.03
CA LEU A 353 -13.56 -21.58 4.93
C LEU A 353 -14.06 -22.71 4.05
N VAL A 354 -14.16 -22.43 2.74
CA VAL A 354 -14.43 -23.43 1.71
C VAL A 354 -13.14 -23.69 0.93
N PRO A 355 -12.66 -24.94 0.80
CA PRO A 355 -11.46 -25.21 0.02
C PRO A 355 -11.65 -24.84 -1.45
N SER A 356 -10.71 -24.10 -2.03
CA SER A 356 -10.65 -23.86 -3.48
C SER A 356 -10.30 -25.15 -4.23
N PRO A 357 -10.72 -25.33 -5.50
CA PRO A 357 -10.44 -26.54 -6.26
C PRO A 357 -8.94 -26.67 -6.53
N LYS A 358 -8.44 -27.90 -6.45
CA LYS A 358 -7.04 -28.24 -6.69
C LYS A 358 -6.79 -28.42 -8.19
N VAL A 359 -6.77 -27.31 -8.94
CA VAL A 359 -6.47 -27.28 -10.37
C VAL A 359 -5.22 -26.43 -10.62
N ALA A 360 -4.55 -26.64 -11.75
CA ALA A 360 -3.34 -25.90 -12.08
C ALA A 360 -3.65 -24.39 -12.30
N THR A 361 -4.73 -24.11 -13.02
CA THR A 361 -5.25 -22.76 -13.27
C THR A 361 -6.78 -22.79 -13.23
N TYR A 362 -7.41 -21.69 -12.84
CA TYR A 362 -8.85 -21.66 -12.59
C TYR A 362 -9.72 -21.59 -13.85
N ASP A 363 -9.14 -21.40 -15.03
CA ASP A 363 -9.85 -21.60 -16.31
C ASP A 363 -10.29 -23.06 -16.53
N LEU A 364 -9.63 -24.01 -15.87
CA LEU A 364 -10.02 -25.43 -15.87
C LEU A 364 -11.27 -25.72 -15.03
N LYS A 365 -11.58 -24.85 -14.05
CA LYS A 365 -12.78 -24.92 -13.22
C LYS A 365 -13.26 -23.51 -12.86
N PRO A 366 -13.91 -22.80 -13.80
CA PRO A 366 -14.26 -21.38 -13.63
C PRO A 366 -15.26 -21.09 -12.50
N GLU A 367 -16.14 -22.04 -12.19
CA GLU A 367 -17.06 -21.94 -11.06
C GLU A 367 -16.33 -21.99 -9.70
N MET A 368 -15.08 -22.45 -9.70
CA MET A 368 -14.25 -22.62 -8.49
C MET A 368 -15.04 -23.34 -7.38
N SER A 369 -15.16 -22.76 -6.21
CA SER A 369 -15.97 -23.27 -5.10
C SER A 369 -17.20 -22.40 -4.81
N ALA A 370 -17.62 -21.54 -5.75
CA ALA A 370 -18.69 -20.58 -5.53
C ALA A 370 -20.01 -21.24 -5.10
N TYR A 371 -20.37 -22.36 -5.70
CA TYR A 371 -21.61 -23.07 -5.33
C TYR A 371 -21.57 -23.64 -3.91
N GLU A 372 -20.43 -24.15 -3.44
CA GLU A 372 -20.28 -24.63 -2.07
C GLU A 372 -20.27 -23.46 -1.07
N VAL A 373 -19.62 -22.34 -1.41
CA VAL A 373 -19.69 -21.10 -0.61
C VAL A 373 -21.13 -20.66 -0.48
N LYS A 374 -21.87 -20.58 -1.59
CA LYS A 374 -23.29 -20.24 -1.63
C LYS A 374 -24.12 -21.18 -0.74
N ASP A 375 -23.97 -22.49 -0.85
CA ASP A 375 -24.75 -23.45 -0.08
C ASP A 375 -24.53 -23.32 1.44
N LYS A 376 -23.27 -23.20 1.87
CA LYS A 376 -22.94 -22.98 3.29
C LYS A 376 -23.43 -21.64 3.80
N LEU A 377 -23.32 -20.61 2.98
CA LEU A 377 -23.77 -19.26 3.33
C LEU A 377 -25.29 -19.20 3.47
N VAL A 378 -26.06 -19.78 2.53
CA VAL A 378 -27.52 -19.85 2.60
C VAL A 378 -27.97 -20.62 3.85
N ALA A 379 -27.29 -21.73 4.19
CA ALA A 379 -27.56 -22.46 5.42
C ALA A 379 -27.34 -21.58 6.67
N ALA A 380 -26.22 -20.85 6.72
CA ALA A 380 -25.90 -19.96 7.82
C ALA A 380 -26.88 -18.76 7.94
N ILE A 381 -27.32 -18.19 6.81
CA ILE A 381 -28.36 -17.16 6.79
C ILE A 381 -29.67 -17.70 7.39
N ASN A 382 -30.07 -18.91 7.01
CA ASN A 382 -31.30 -19.54 7.48
C ASN A 382 -31.26 -19.94 8.96
N GLU A 383 -30.07 -20.10 9.57
CA GLU A 383 -29.91 -20.25 11.02
C GLU A 383 -30.33 -19.00 11.80
N ASN A 384 -30.35 -17.85 11.13
CA ASN A 384 -30.73 -16.55 11.67
C ASN A 384 -29.93 -16.12 12.92
N LYS A 385 -28.66 -16.52 12.98
CA LYS A 385 -27.76 -16.35 14.12
C LYS A 385 -26.99 -15.03 14.09
N TYR A 386 -26.66 -14.53 12.88
CA TYR A 386 -25.72 -13.42 12.68
C TYR A 386 -26.42 -12.09 12.45
N ASP A 387 -25.85 -11.04 13.03
CA ASP A 387 -26.26 -9.64 12.78
C ASP A 387 -25.60 -9.08 11.52
N PHE A 388 -24.37 -9.53 11.24
CA PHE A 388 -23.59 -9.13 10.07
C PHE A 388 -22.94 -10.35 9.40
N ILE A 389 -22.95 -10.35 8.09
CA ILE A 389 -22.28 -11.39 7.28
C ILE A 389 -21.49 -10.70 6.17
N VAL A 390 -20.23 -11.13 5.98
CA VAL A 390 -19.43 -10.78 4.81
C VAL A 390 -19.03 -12.02 4.03
N VAL A 391 -19.21 -11.98 2.72
CA VAL A 391 -18.82 -13.05 1.79
C VAL A 391 -18.01 -12.48 0.63
N ASN A 392 -17.01 -13.23 0.17
CA ASN A 392 -16.29 -12.95 -1.07
C ASN A 392 -16.49 -14.11 -2.05
N PHE A 393 -16.88 -13.80 -3.28
CA PHE A 393 -16.85 -14.70 -4.42
C PHE A 393 -15.62 -14.40 -5.29
N ALA A 394 -14.68 -15.34 -5.32
CA ALA A 394 -13.34 -15.17 -5.88
C ALA A 394 -13.27 -15.17 -7.43
N ASN A 395 -14.33 -15.61 -8.08
CA ASN A 395 -14.31 -16.05 -9.47
C ASN A 395 -13.88 -14.99 -10.48
N GLY A 396 -14.41 -13.76 -10.38
CA GLY A 396 -14.11 -12.69 -11.34
C GLY A 396 -12.63 -12.34 -11.39
N ASP A 397 -11.98 -12.30 -10.24
CA ASP A 397 -10.55 -12.03 -10.11
C ASP A 397 -9.68 -13.24 -10.47
N MET A 398 -9.90 -14.37 -9.81
CA MET A 398 -9.03 -15.55 -9.96
C MET A 398 -9.07 -16.14 -11.38
N VAL A 399 -10.24 -16.21 -11.98
CA VAL A 399 -10.38 -16.65 -13.39
C VAL A 399 -9.94 -15.53 -14.34
N GLY A 400 -10.19 -14.26 -13.98
CA GLY A 400 -9.70 -13.08 -14.71
C GLY A 400 -8.19 -13.11 -14.94
N HIS A 401 -7.42 -13.50 -13.94
CA HIS A 401 -5.96 -13.62 -14.02
C HIS A 401 -5.49 -14.68 -15.05
N THR A 402 -6.33 -15.59 -15.49
CA THR A 402 -5.97 -16.57 -16.53
C THR A 402 -5.98 -15.96 -17.94
N GLY A 403 -6.70 -14.85 -18.15
CA GLY A 403 -6.89 -14.24 -19.46
C GLY A 403 -7.71 -15.08 -20.44
N VAL A 404 -8.34 -16.17 -19.99
CA VAL A 404 -9.15 -17.07 -20.83
C VAL A 404 -10.60 -16.58 -20.87
N TYR A 405 -10.95 -15.81 -21.88
CA TYR A 405 -12.23 -15.12 -22.01
C TYR A 405 -13.46 -16.00 -21.72
N ASN A 406 -13.55 -17.18 -22.35
CA ASN A 406 -14.69 -18.08 -22.17
C ASN A 406 -14.78 -18.67 -20.77
N ALA A 407 -13.65 -18.83 -20.07
CA ALA A 407 -13.63 -19.25 -18.69
C ALA A 407 -14.10 -18.13 -17.77
N ILE A 408 -13.68 -16.89 -18.01
CA ILE A 408 -14.14 -15.71 -17.28
C ILE A 408 -15.66 -15.54 -17.44
N ALA A 409 -16.21 -15.73 -18.65
CA ALA A 409 -17.66 -15.69 -18.88
C ALA A 409 -18.42 -16.75 -18.05
N LYS A 410 -17.89 -17.98 -17.97
CA LYS A 410 -18.48 -19.03 -17.11
C LYS A 410 -18.39 -18.68 -15.62
N ALA A 411 -17.30 -18.07 -15.20
CA ALA A 411 -17.11 -17.59 -13.84
C ALA A 411 -18.14 -16.51 -13.47
N VAL A 412 -18.31 -15.51 -14.33
CA VAL A 412 -19.31 -14.43 -14.19
C VAL A 412 -20.72 -14.99 -14.09
N TRP A 413 -21.08 -15.92 -14.98
CA TRP A 413 -22.38 -16.57 -14.97
C TRP A 413 -22.63 -17.37 -13.69
N ALA A 414 -21.63 -18.12 -13.19
CA ALA A 414 -21.75 -18.88 -11.94
C ALA A 414 -21.97 -17.97 -10.74
N VAL A 415 -21.28 -16.81 -10.68
CA VAL A 415 -21.44 -15.82 -9.62
C VAL A 415 -22.86 -15.25 -9.62
N ASP A 416 -23.42 -14.88 -10.76
CA ASP A 416 -24.80 -14.36 -10.85
C ASP A 416 -25.81 -15.32 -10.22
N HIS A 417 -25.72 -16.64 -10.48
CA HIS A 417 -26.56 -17.67 -9.88
C HIS A 417 -26.37 -17.80 -8.35
N CYS A 418 -25.13 -17.63 -7.88
CA CYS A 418 -24.85 -17.64 -6.45
C CYS A 418 -25.44 -16.41 -5.78
N VAL A 419 -25.34 -15.25 -6.40
CA VAL A 419 -25.92 -13.98 -5.90
C VAL A 419 -27.43 -14.12 -5.73
N GLU A 420 -28.14 -14.67 -6.72
CA GLU A 420 -29.58 -14.92 -6.65
C GLU A 420 -29.96 -15.70 -5.39
N ALA A 421 -29.36 -16.87 -5.20
CA ALA A 421 -29.69 -17.73 -4.08
C ALA A 421 -29.39 -17.07 -2.71
N VAL A 422 -28.29 -16.36 -2.59
CA VAL A 422 -27.89 -15.69 -1.35
C VAL A 422 -28.79 -14.50 -1.04
N ILE A 423 -29.11 -13.66 -2.02
CA ILE A 423 -29.97 -12.49 -1.83
C ILE A 423 -31.39 -12.89 -1.49
N GLU A 424 -31.95 -13.93 -2.13
CA GLU A 424 -33.28 -14.43 -1.80
C GLU A 424 -33.33 -15.00 -0.37
N ALA A 425 -32.30 -15.72 0.07
CA ALA A 425 -32.20 -16.17 1.46
C ALA A 425 -32.06 -15.00 2.45
N ALA A 426 -31.27 -13.97 2.09
CA ALA A 426 -31.09 -12.78 2.90
C ALA A 426 -32.41 -12.02 3.09
N LYS A 427 -33.16 -11.78 2.03
CA LYS A 427 -34.49 -11.14 2.08
C LYS A 427 -35.45 -11.93 2.96
N ALA A 428 -35.49 -13.26 2.82
CA ALA A 428 -36.36 -14.13 3.63
C ALA A 428 -36.05 -14.12 5.13
N ASN A 429 -34.85 -13.68 5.52
CA ASN A 429 -34.37 -13.64 6.89
C ASN A 429 -34.11 -12.20 7.40
N ASP A 430 -34.75 -11.20 6.79
CA ASP A 430 -34.70 -9.78 7.20
C ASP A 430 -33.30 -9.15 7.18
N TYR A 431 -32.43 -9.59 6.27
CA TYR A 431 -31.18 -8.90 5.97
C TYR A 431 -31.39 -7.82 4.89
N GLU A 432 -30.77 -6.69 5.09
CA GLU A 432 -30.48 -5.77 3.98
C GLU A 432 -29.08 -6.07 3.45
N ALA A 433 -28.89 -5.96 2.14
CA ALA A 433 -27.64 -6.35 1.52
C ALA A 433 -26.99 -5.22 0.75
N ILE A 434 -25.66 -5.16 0.82
CA ILE A 434 -24.82 -4.35 -0.06
C ILE A 434 -23.98 -5.30 -0.90
N ILE A 435 -24.04 -5.14 -2.24
CA ILE A 435 -23.21 -5.88 -3.20
C ILE A 435 -22.20 -4.91 -3.79
N ILE A 436 -20.92 -5.25 -3.68
CA ILE A 436 -19.79 -4.47 -4.19
C ILE A 436 -18.77 -5.37 -4.89
N ALA A 437 -17.73 -4.77 -5.41
CA ALA A 437 -16.44 -5.43 -5.66
C ALA A 437 -15.32 -4.65 -4.97
N ASP A 438 -14.16 -5.23 -4.90
CA ASP A 438 -12.96 -4.65 -4.27
C ASP A 438 -12.02 -3.99 -5.28
N HIS A 439 -12.07 -4.41 -6.53
CA HIS A 439 -11.40 -3.85 -7.71
C HIS A 439 -11.99 -4.45 -8.98
N GLY A 440 -11.60 -3.97 -10.16
CA GLY A 440 -11.95 -4.57 -11.43
C GLY A 440 -10.88 -5.56 -11.94
N ASN A 441 -11.30 -6.54 -12.72
CA ASN A 441 -10.48 -7.50 -13.46
C ASN A 441 -11.27 -8.09 -14.64
N ALA A 442 -12.37 -8.79 -14.38
CA ALA A 442 -13.21 -9.45 -15.41
C ALA A 442 -13.90 -8.46 -16.38
N ASP A 443 -13.94 -7.19 -16.04
CA ASP A 443 -14.43 -6.08 -16.86
C ASP A 443 -13.45 -5.65 -17.96
N ASN A 444 -12.22 -6.19 -17.98
CA ASN A 444 -11.18 -5.81 -18.94
C ASN A 444 -10.23 -6.99 -19.25
N ALA A 445 -10.73 -8.01 -19.94
CA ALA A 445 -9.98 -9.24 -20.25
C ALA A 445 -9.16 -9.18 -21.55
N ILE A 446 -9.23 -8.10 -22.33
CA ILE A 446 -8.53 -7.95 -23.60
C ILE A 446 -7.82 -6.59 -23.64
N ASN A 447 -6.53 -6.62 -23.92
CA ASN A 447 -5.70 -5.43 -24.14
C ASN A 447 -6.07 -4.70 -25.45
N ALA A 448 -5.63 -3.45 -25.60
CA ALA A 448 -5.87 -2.65 -26.80
C ALA A 448 -5.31 -3.28 -28.10
N ASP A 449 -4.27 -4.08 -27.98
CA ASP A 449 -3.64 -4.83 -29.10
C ASP A 449 -4.33 -6.17 -29.39
N GLY A 450 -5.39 -6.51 -28.66
CA GLY A 450 -6.16 -7.74 -28.80
C GLY A 450 -5.60 -8.96 -28.06
N THR A 451 -4.50 -8.80 -27.33
CA THR A 451 -3.96 -9.86 -26.46
C THR A 451 -4.76 -10.02 -25.18
N PRO A 452 -4.75 -11.20 -24.53
CA PRO A 452 -5.39 -11.37 -23.22
C PRO A 452 -4.81 -10.41 -22.18
N ASN A 453 -5.67 -9.75 -21.40
CA ASN A 453 -5.28 -9.01 -20.22
C ASN A 453 -5.50 -9.87 -18.97
N THR A 454 -4.49 -9.97 -18.13
CA THR A 454 -4.51 -10.70 -16.86
C THR A 454 -4.37 -9.79 -15.65
N ALA A 455 -4.23 -8.48 -15.87
CA ALA A 455 -4.10 -7.48 -14.83
C ALA A 455 -5.46 -6.95 -14.38
N HIS A 456 -5.48 -6.32 -13.19
CA HIS A 456 -6.65 -5.59 -12.73
C HIS A 456 -6.95 -4.37 -13.62
N SER A 457 -8.11 -3.78 -13.45
CA SER A 457 -8.50 -2.55 -14.14
C SER A 457 -8.51 -1.34 -13.18
N LEU A 458 -8.49 -0.14 -13.76
CA LEU A 458 -8.69 1.12 -13.04
C LEU A 458 -10.18 1.52 -12.95
N ASN A 459 -11.07 0.67 -13.46
CA ASN A 459 -12.49 0.98 -13.50
C ASN A 459 -13.10 1.01 -12.09
N PRO A 460 -14.14 1.81 -11.86
CA PRO A 460 -14.90 1.79 -10.63
C PRO A 460 -15.63 0.45 -10.46
N VAL A 461 -16.13 0.19 -9.28
CA VAL A 461 -16.86 -1.04 -8.93
C VAL A 461 -18.30 -0.72 -8.53
N PRO A 462 -19.24 -1.68 -8.63
CA PRO A 462 -20.63 -1.44 -8.28
C PRO A 462 -20.83 -1.28 -6.78
N PHE A 463 -21.87 -0.51 -6.42
CA PHE A 463 -22.49 -0.48 -5.11
C PHE A 463 -24.00 -0.63 -5.29
N ILE A 464 -24.56 -1.80 -4.95
CA ILE A 464 -25.98 -2.10 -5.08
C ILE A 464 -26.54 -2.31 -3.67
N TYR A 465 -27.53 -1.51 -3.28
CA TYR A 465 -28.19 -1.60 -1.99
C TYR A 465 -29.55 -2.27 -2.11
N VAL A 466 -29.67 -3.48 -1.59
CA VAL A 466 -30.87 -4.30 -1.63
C VAL A 466 -31.64 -4.13 -0.32
N THR A 467 -32.77 -3.47 -0.38
CA THR A 467 -33.63 -3.14 0.76
C THR A 467 -35.11 -3.20 0.34
N ASN A 468 -36.00 -3.33 1.31
CA ASN A 468 -37.43 -3.19 1.10
C ASN A 468 -37.91 -1.70 1.11
N ASN A 469 -37.01 -0.77 1.35
CA ASN A 469 -37.29 0.67 1.29
C ASN A 469 -37.18 1.16 -0.16
N ASN A 470 -38.29 1.27 -0.86
CA ASN A 470 -38.33 1.72 -2.26
C ASN A 470 -37.97 3.20 -2.47
N SER A 471 -37.85 4.01 -1.41
CA SER A 471 -37.44 5.41 -1.49
C SER A 471 -35.94 5.60 -1.23
N ALA A 472 -35.22 4.57 -0.79
CA ALA A 472 -33.80 4.66 -0.54
C ALA A 472 -33.03 4.97 -1.84
N THR A 473 -32.07 5.88 -1.73
CA THR A 473 -31.10 6.20 -2.78
C THR A 473 -29.68 6.05 -2.25
N VAL A 474 -28.70 5.97 -3.15
CA VAL A 474 -27.28 5.86 -2.77
C VAL A 474 -26.44 6.84 -3.58
N LYS A 475 -25.34 7.28 -2.97
CA LYS A 475 -24.35 8.17 -3.58
C LYS A 475 -23.17 7.36 -4.14
N ASP A 476 -22.49 7.94 -5.11
CA ASP A 476 -21.14 7.46 -5.49
C ASP A 476 -20.17 7.67 -4.33
N GLY A 477 -19.19 6.80 -4.22
CA GLY A 477 -18.21 6.86 -3.14
C GLY A 477 -16.93 6.09 -3.40
N ARG A 478 -16.33 5.60 -2.34
CA ARG A 478 -15.08 4.83 -2.33
C ARG A 478 -15.25 3.57 -1.47
N LEU A 479 -14.31 2.64 -1.56
CA LEU A 479 -14.36 1.43 -0.73
C LEU A 479 -14.38 1.72 0.78
N ALA A 480 -13.75 2.81 1.20
CA ALA A 480 -13.76 3.29 2.59
C ALA A 480 -15.16 3.65 3.12
N ASP A 481 -16.13 3.87 2.25
CA ASP A 481 -17.49 4.32 2.60
C ASP A 481 -18.44 3.12 2.88
N VAL A 482 -17.97 1.90 2.63
CA VAL A 482 -18.79 0.68 2.79
C VAL A 482 -19.10 0.38 4.25
N ALA A 483 -18.10 0.37 5.14
CA ALA A 483 -18.33 0.10 6.57
C ALA A 483 -19.27 1.13 7.23
N PRO A 484 -19.11 2.46 7.02
CA PRO A 484 -20.10 3.43 7.48
C PRO A 484 -21.53 3.17 6.99
N SER A 485 -21.68 2.72 5.74
CA SER A 485 -23.00 2.37 5.17
C SER A 485 -23.59 1.10 5.82
N ILE A 486 -22.77 0.10 6.13
CA ILE A 486 -23.17 -1.08 6.90
C ILE A 486 -23.65 -0.69 8.31
N LEU A 487 -22.89 0.17 9.01
CA LEU A 487 -23.26 0.65 10.34
C LEU A 487 -24.58 1.42 10.31
N HIS A 488 -24.83 2.20 9.26
CA HIS A 488 -26.13 2.89 9.06
C HIS A 488 -27.30 1.89 8.97
N ILE A 489 -27.18 0.82 8.15
CA ILE A 489 -28.17 -0.25 8.07
C ILE A 489 -28.44 -0.85 9.45
N MET A 490 -27.40 -1.12 10.22
CA MET A 490 -27.48 -1.75 11.54
C MET A 490 -27.93 -0.78 12.65
N GLY A 491 -28.12 0.51 12.36
CA GLY A 491 -28.51 1.53 13.33
C GLY A 491 -27.45 1.76 14.42
N LEU A 492 -26.17 1.61 14.06
CA LEU A 492 -25.01 1.81 14.94
C LEU A 492 -24.32 3.13 14.63
N GLU A 493 -23.78 3.78 15.66
CA GLU A 493 -22.97 4.99 15.50
C GLU A 493 -21.63 4.65 14.83
N GLN A 494 -21.15 5.55 14.00
CA GLN A 494 -19.87 5.41 13.32
C GLN A 494 -18.73 5.79 14.26
N PRO A 495 -17.71 4.91 14.47
CA PRO A 495 -16.50 5.25 15.22
C PRO A 495 -15.77 6.46 14.63
N LYS A 496 -15.13 7.26 15.46
CA LYS A 496 -14.39 8.46 15.01
C LYS A 496 -13.23 8.14 14.06
N ASP A 497 -12.65 6.96 14.20
CA ASP A 497 -11.55 6.51 13.34
C ASP A 497 -12.01 6.14 11.93
N MET A 498 -13.28 5.83 11.74
CA MET A 498 -13.87 5.66 10.41
C MET A 498 -14.16 7.04 9.81
N THR A 499 -13.37 7.42 8.82
CA THR A 499 -13.50 8.72 8.13
C THR A 499 -14.27 8.62 6.81
N GLY A 500 -14.69 7.41 6.44
CA GLY A 500 -15.60 7.19 5.30
C GLY A 500 -16.98 7.78 5.56
N GLU A 501 -17.76 7.91 4.51
CA GLU A 501 -19.11 8.50 4.55
C GLU A 501 -20.18 7.41 4.38
N ASN A 502 -21.30 7.54 5.06
CA ASN A 502 -22.47 6.73 4.73
C ASN A 502 -23.00 7.15 3.35
N LEU A 503 -23.14 6.19 2.44
CA LEU A 503 -23.65 6.43 1.08
C LEU A 503 -25.15 6.30 0.95
N ILE A 504 -25.85 5.72 1.92
CA ILE A 504 -27.29 5.45 1.89
C ILE A 504 -28.03 6.72 2.32
N VAL A 505 -29.04 7.10 1.53
CA VAL A 505 -29.98 8.20 1.82
C VAL A 505 -31.38 7.60 1.88
N ASP A 506 -32.00 7.64 3.06
CA ASP A 506 -33.35 7.12 3.34
C ASP A 506 -34.46 8.09 2.89
#